data_da2abe553829bcc88305ea200b352fd1
#
_entry.id   da2abe553829bcc88305ea200b352fd1
#
_cell.length_a   1.000
_cell.length_b   1.000
_cell.length_c   1.000
_cell.angle_alpha   90.00
_cell.angle_beta   90.00
_cell.angle_gamma   90.00
#
_symmetry.space_group_name_H-M   'P 1'
#
loop_
_entity.id
_entity.type
_entity.pdbx_description
1 polymer ?
#
loop_
_entity_poly.entity_id
_entity_poly.type
_entity_poly.pdbx_seq_one_letter_code
_entity_poly.pdbx_strand_id
1 'polypeptide(L)'
;AALDVVRVMEGKHPRLYDRAFGRDPGFWQATSPWHQMGKGAAPVLAVCSTQREDACRQADRYRDKAAGLGTRASVLPQDLSHSEINARLGMPGAYTRSVEQFMSRLDPVVATRLRHP
;
A
#
# COMPACT_ATOMS: atom_id res chain seq x y z
N ALA A 1 4.07 5.66 2.09
CA ALA A 1 3.70 5.34 0.70
C ALA A 1 2.88 6.47 0.09
N ALA A 2 3.09 6.74 -1.19
CA ALA A 2 2.35 7.76 -1.92
C ALA A 2 1.25 7.11 -2.77
N LEU A 3 0.20 6.61 -2.11
CA LEU A 3 -0.94 5.99 -2.79
C LEU A 3 -1.82 7.01 -3.50
N ASP A 4 -1.86 8.24 -2.99
CA ASP A 4 -2.56 9.38 -3.60
C ASP A 4 -1.53 10.50 -3.81
N VAL A 5 -0.90 10.50 -4.97
CA VAL A 5 0.19 11.44 -5.30
C VAL A 5 -0.32 12.87 -5.37
N VAL A 6 -1.51 13.11 -5.89
CA VAL A 6 -2.09 14.45 -5.98
C VAL A 6 -2.24 15.06 -4.58
N ARG A 7 -2.81 14.31 -3.65
CA ARG A 7 -2.99 14.76 -2.27
C ARG A 7 -1.67 15.05 -1.57
N VAL A 8 -0.68 14.19 -1.78
CA VAL A 8 0.67 14.37 -1.22
C VAL A 8 1.30 15.65 -1.76
N MET A 9 1.23 15.88 -3.08
CA MET A 9 1.87 17.04 -3.69
C MET A 9 1.14 18.36 -3.42
N GLU A 10 -0.16 18.33 -3.21
CA GLU A 10 -0.94 19.51 -2.81
C GLU A 10 -0.70 19.91 -1.35
N GLY A 11 -0.27 18.97 -0.51
CA GLY A 11 0.02 19.19 0.88
C GLY A 11 1.50 19.45 1.15
N LYS A 12 1.86 19.51 2.43
CA LYS A 12 3.26 19.59 2.85
C LYS A 12 3.97 18.28 2.56
N HIS A 13 5.05 18.32 1.80
CA HIS A 13 5.79 17.13 1.39
C HIS A 13 7.31 17.37 1.37
N PRO A 14 8.15 16.31 1.40
CA PRO A 14 9.60 16.43 1.28
C PRO A 14 10.02 17.01 -0.08
N ARG A 15 11.10 17.81 -0.08
CA ARG A 15 11.65 18.42 -1.31
C ARG A 15 12.02 17.38 -2.37
N LEU A 16 12.39 16.17 -1.96
CA LEU A 16 12.69 15.08 -2.87
C LEU A 16 11.50 14.77 -3.80
N TYR A 17 10.28 14.92 -3.30
CA TYR A 17 9.08 14.66 -4.08
C TYR A 17 8.88 15.68 -5.21
N ASP A 18 9.32 16.93 -5.04
CA ASP A 18 9.29 17.94 -6.10
C ASP A 18 10.15 17.51 -7.29
N ARG A 19 11.29 16.87 -7.01
CA ARG A 19 12.17 16.34 -8.05
C ARG A 19 11.59 15.10 -8.72
N ALA A 20 10.90 14.24 -7.97
CA ALA A 20 10.32 13.00 -8.47
C ALA A 20 9.04 13.24 -9.29
N PHE A 21 8.17 14.13 -8.83
CA PHE A 21 6.83 14.31 -9.41
C PHE A 21 6.66 15.63 -10.18
N GLY A 22 7.57 16.60 -10.01
CA GLY A 22 7.49 17.88 -10.68
C GLY A 22 6.29 18.72 -10.22
N ARG A 23 5.81 19.61 -11.11
CA ARG A 23 4.76 20.58 -10.81
C ARG A 23 3.49 20.43 -11.66
N ASP A 24 3.44 19.43 -12.52
CA ASP A 24 2.28 19.19 -13.40
C ASP A 24 1.25 18.29 -12.72
N PRO A 25 0.06 18.81 -12.36
CA PRO A 25 -0.99 17.99 -11.76
C PRO A 25 -1.45 16.83 -12.63
N GLY A 26 -1.38 16.94 -13.94
CA GLY A 26 -1.68 15.85 -14.87
C GLY A 26 -0.72 14.68 -14.70
N PHE A 27 0.57 14.98 -14.51
CA PHE A 27 1.56 13.95 -14.22
C PHE A 27 1.33 13.31 -12.84
N TRP A 28 0.95 14.10 -11.83
CA TRP A 28 0.62 13.56 -10.51
C TRP A 28 -0.53 12.57 -10.57
N GLN A 29 -1.59 12.89 -11.32
CA GLN A 29 -2.71 11.96 -11.53
C GLN A 29 -2.26 10.69 -12.24
N ALA A 30 -1.47 10.81 -13.29
CA ALA A 30 -0.99 9.68 -14.08
C ALA A 30 -0.13 8.71 -13.27
N THR A 31 0.57 9.20 -12.24
CA THR A 31 1.44 8.40 -11.38
C THR A 31 0.80 8.01 -10.04
N SER A 32 -0.43 8.44 -9.80
CA SER A 32 -1.13 8.18 -8.52
C SER A 32 -1.89 6.85 -8.57
N PRO A 33 -1.52 5.87 -7.74
CA PRO A 33 -2.25 4.60 -7.68
C PRO A 33 -3.74 4.77 -7.40
N TRP A 34 -4.08 5.70 -6.51
CA TRP A 34 -5.49 5.97 -6.18
C TRP A 34 -6.27 6.48 -7.40
N HIS A 35 -5.69 7.36 -8.22
CA HIS A 35 -6.34 7.90 -9.41
C HIS A 35 -6.38 6.91 -10.58
N GLN A 36 -5.39 6.03 -10.67
CA GLN A 36 -5.27 5.06 -11.76
C GLN A 36 -6.01 3.75 -11.49
N MET A 37 -6.63 3.59 -10.33
CA MET A 37 -7.36 2.39 -9.97
C MET A 37 -8.55 2.17 -10.89
N GLY A 38 -8.56 1.03 -11.58
CA GLY A 38 -9.65 0.60 -12.44
C GLY A 38 -10.47 -0.55 -11.84
N LYS A 39 -11.51 -0.97 -12.56
CA LYS A 39 -12.31 -2.14 -12.18
C LYS A 39 -11.53 -3.43 -12.40
N GLY A 40 -11.76 -4.43 -11.55
CA GLY A 40 -11.19 -5.76 -11.71
C GLY A 40 -9.70 -5.85 -11.42
N ALA A 41 -9.14 -4.95 -10.64
CA ALA A 41 -7.76 -5.05 -10.19
C ALA A 41 -7.55 -6.27 -9.28
N ALA A 42 -6.31 -6.76 -9.24
CA ALA A 42 -5.93 -7.84 -8.35
C ALA A 42 -6.12 -7.45 -6.88
N PRO A 43 -6.38 -8.42 -5.97
CA PRO A 43 -6.43 -8.15 -4.53
C PRO A 43 -5.16 -7.48 -4.02
N VAL A 44 -5.33 -6.53 -3.10
CA VAL A 44 -4.24 -5.71 -2.56
C VAL A 44 -4.22 -5.78 -1.03
N LEU A 45 -3.04 -5.95 -0.45
CA LEU A 45 -2.78 -5.71 0.95
C LEU A 45 -1.92 -4.45 1.07
N ALA A 46 -2.48 -3.38 1.62
CA ALA A 46 -1.77 -2.14 1.85
C ALA A 46 -1.21 -2.13 3.28
N VAL A 47 0.10 -2.27 3.41
CA VAL A 47 0.78 -2.15 4.71
C VAL A 47 1.15 -0.69 4.92
N CYS A 48 0.78 -0.15 6.07
CA CYS A 48 1.06 1.25 6.40
C CYS A 48 1.69 1.42 7.78
N SER A 49 2.54 2.43 7.90
CA SER A 49 3.17 2.78 9.18
C SER A 49 2.24 3.68 9.99
N THR A 50 1.91 3.26 11.22
CA THR A 50 1.17 4.11 12.16
C THR A 50 2.02 5.25 12.70
N GLN A 51 3.35 5.20 12.50
CA GLN A 51 4.29 6.25 12.90
C GLN A 51 4.33 7.42 11.92
N ARG A 52 3.78 7.24 10.72
CA ARG A 52 3.71 8.30 9.70
C ARG A 52 2.33 8.90 9.66
N GLU A 53 2.28 10.22 9.77
CA GLU A 53 1.04 10.95 9.59
C GLU A 53 0.46 10.68 8.19
N ASP A 54 -0.83 10.48 8.12
CA ASP A 54 -1.60 10.27 6.89
C ASP A 54 -1.35 8.94 6.14
N ALA A 55 -0.34 8.15 6.47
CA ALA A 55 -0.04 6.91 5.74
C ALA A 55 -1.18 5.90 5.80
N CYS A 56 -1.69 5.59 6.99
CA CYS A 56 -2.80 4.65 7.14
C CYS A 56 -4.13 5.24 6.66
N ARG A 57 -4.33 6.55 6.75
CA ARG A 57 -5.50 7.20 6.15
C ARG A 57 -5.52 7.08 4.63
N GLN A 58 -4.38 7.24 3.98
CA GLN A 58 -4.27 7.01 2.53
C GLN A 58 -4.58 5.56 2.17
N ALA A 59 -4.08 4.60 2.95
CA ALA A 59 -4.35 3.18 2.76
C ALA A 59 -5.86 2.88 2.91
N ASP A 60 -6.51 3.44 3.93
CA ASP A 60 -7.95 3.28 4.15
C ASP A 60 -8.77 3.85 2.99
N ARG A 61 -8.43 5.03 2.51
CA ARG A 61 -9.09 5.65 1.35
C ARG A 61 -8.90 4.83 0.07
N TYR A 62 -7.71 4.27 -0.11
CA TYR A 62 -7.41 3.37 -1.22
C TYR A 62 -8.30 2.12 -1.16
N ARG A 63 -8.40 1.49 0.01
CA ARG A 63 -9.27 0.34 0.25
C ARG A 63 -10.72 0.65 -0.07
N ASP A 64 -11.22 1.79 0.39
CA ASP A 64 -12.63 2.17 0.21
C ASP A 64 -12.96 2.39 -1.28
N LYS A 65 -12.09 3.06 -2.01
CA LYS A 65 -12.25 3.22 -3.47
C LYS A 65 -12.19 1.88 -4.19
N ALA A 66 -11.25 1.02 -3.81
CA ALA A 66 -11.11 -0.32 -4.39
C ALA A 66 -12.37 -1.16 -4.19
N ALA A 67 -12.96 -1.11 -3.00
CA ALA A 67 -14.21 -1.82 -2.71
C ALA A 67 -15.33 -1.36 -3.62
N GLY A 68 -15.46 -0.05 -3.85
CA GLY A 68 -16.45 0.51 -4.78
C GLY A 68 -16.24 0.10 -6.23
N LEU A 69 -15.04 -0.33 -6.60
CA LEU A 69 -14.69 -0.83 -7.94
C LEU A 69 -14.68 -2.36 -8.02
N GLY A 70 -15.10 -3.05 -6.97
CA GLY A 70 -15.14 -4.51 -6.94
C GLY A 70 -13.78 -5.17 -6.68
N THR A 71 -12.78 -4.41 -6.26
CA THR A 71 -11.46 -4.92 -5.92
C THR A 71 -11.36 -5.19 -4.42
N ARG A 72 -10.85 -6.36 -4.06
CA ARG A 72 -10.60 -6.72 -2.67
C ARG A 72 -9.31 -6.05 -2.19
N ALA A 73 -9.42 -5.10 -1.28
CA ALA A 73 -8.27 -4.45 -0.64
C ALA A 73 -8.39 -4.52 0.86
N SER A 74 -7.28 -4.79 1.53
CA SER A 74 -7.18 -4.83 2.99
C SER A 74 -6.06 -3.90 3.45
N VAL A 75 -6.19 -3.35 4.64
CA VAL A 75 -5.17 -2.49 5.25
C VAL A 75 -4.56 -3.21 6.44
N LEU A 76 -3.25 -3.20 6.52
CA LEU A 76 -2.48 -3.78 7.63
C LEU A 76 -1.64 -2.67 8.28
N PRO A 77 -2.15 -2.00 9.32
CA PRO A 77 -1.37 -1.03 10.07
C PRO A 77 -0.25 -1.72 10.86
N GLN A 78 0.93 -1.12 10.86
CA GLN A 78 2.07 -1.61 11.63
C GLN A 78 2.72 -0.47 12.40
N ASP A 79 3.01 -0.67 13.68
CA ASP A 79 3.77 0.28 14.49
C ASP A 79 5.27 0.08 14.24
N LEU A 80 5.65 0.32 13.00
CA LEU A 80 7.01 0.24 12.47
C LEU A 80 7.27 1.47 11.63
N SER A 81 8.53 1.89 11.54
CA SER A 81 8.91 2.95 10.60
C SER A 81 8.75 2.46 9.16
N HIS A 82 8.76 3.39 8.22
CA HIS A 82 8.68 3.07 6.80
C HIS A 82 9.80 2.10 6.36
N SER A 83 11.01 2.33 6.81
CA SER A 83 12.14 1.45 6.50
C SER A 83 12.03 0.08 7.19
N GLU A 84 11.53 0.03 8.42
CA GLU A 84 11.32 -1.23 9.14
C GLU A 84 10.24 -2.10 8.51
N ILE A 85 9.19 -1.51 7.94
CA ILE A 85 8.16 -2.25 7.19
C ILE A 85 8.81 -3.05 6.05
N ASN A 86 9.75 -2.44 5.34
CA ASN A 86 10.48 -3.13 4.28
C ASN A 86 11.50 -4.12 4.82
N ALA A 87 12.26 -3.73 5.84
CA ALA A 87 13.37 -4.54 6.35
C ALA A 87 12.90 -5.79 7.12
N ARG A 88 11.76 -5.72 7.78
CA ARG A 88 11.25 -6.82 8.62
C ARG A 88 10.33 -7.79 7.90
N LEU A 89 9.89 -7.48 6.70
CA LEU A 89 9.10 -8.41 5.91
C LEU A 89 9.93 -9.67 5.59
N GLY A 90 9.38 -10.83 5.90
CA GLY A 90 10.08 -12.10 5.76
C GLY A 90 10.82 -12.55 7.02
N MET A 91 11.04 -11.67 7.98
CA MET A 91 11.59 -12.07 9.28
C MET A 91 10.50 -12.73 10.15
N PRO A 92 10.85 -13.69 11.03
CA PRO A 92 9.86 -14.31 11.91
C PRO A 92 9.14 -13.27 12.77
N GLY A 93 7.80 -13.33 12.78
CA GLY A 93 6.99 -12.42 13.59
C GLY A 93 5.56 -12.28 13.10
N ALA A 94 4.76 -11.54 13.84
CA ALA A 94 3.33 -11.35 13.56
C ALA A 94 3.09 -10.63 12.24
N TYR A 95 3.93 -9.66 11.90
CA TYR A 95 3.84 -8.91 10.65
C TYR A 95 3.98 -9.85 9.43
N THR A 96 5.05 -10.63 9.38
CA THR A 96 5.27 -11.60 8.30
C THR A 96 4.14 -12.62 8.22
N ARG A 97 3.69 -13.15 9.37
CA ARG A 97 2.56 -14.10 9.39
C ARG A 97 1.28 -13.50 8.80
N SER A 98 0.98 -12.25 9.10
CA SER A 98 -0.21 -11.58 8.56
C SER A 98 -0.14 -11.43 7.04
N VAL A 99 1.02 -11.09 6.50
CA VAL A 99 1.24 -10.98 5.05
C VAL A 99 1.12 -12.36 4.39
N GLU A 100 1.74 -13.38 4.98
CA GLU A 100 1.68 -14.75 4.48
C GLU A 100 0.26 -15.32 4.51
N GLN A 101 -0.53 -15.00 5.53
CA GLN A 101 -1.95 -15.39 5.59
C GLN A 101 -2.75 -14.76 4.46
N PHE A 102 -2.52 -13.48 4.17
CA PHE A 102 -3.16 -12.83 3.03
C PHE A 102 -2.81 -13.55 1.73
N MET A 103 -1.54 -13.80 1.49
CA MET A 103 -1.07 -14.49 0.29
C MET A 103 -1.64 -15.91 0.18
N SER A 104 -1.69 -16.64 1.29
CA SER A 104 -2.21 -18.01 1.34
C SER A 104 -3.70 -18.11 0.98
N ARG A 105 -4.47 -17.07 1.32
CA ARG A 105 -5.90 -17.02 1.00
C ARG A 105 -6.17 -16.73 -0.47
N LEU A 106 -5.19 -16.18 -1.18
CA LEU A 106 -5.34 -15.85 -2.60
C LEU A 106 -5.10 -17.06 -3.51
N ASP A 107 -4.17 -17.94 -3.13
CA ASP A 107 -3.69 -19.01 -4.00
C ASP A 107 -3.26 -20.23 -3.19
N PRO A 108 -3.88 -21.42 -3.47
CA PRO A 108 -3.50 -22.67 -2.79
C PRO A 108 -2.06 -23.10 -3.04
N VAL A 109 -1.49 -22.78 -4.20
CA VAL A 109 -0.09 -23.09 -4.52
C VAL A 109 0.83 -22.26 -3.61
N VAL A 110 0.55 -20.97 -3.46
CA VAL A 110 1.29 -20.10 -2.56
C VAL A 110 1.17 -20.60 -1.11
N ALA A 111 -0.05 -20.96 -0.68
CA ALA A 111 -0.27 -21.51 0.65
C ALA A 111 0.59 -22.74 0.92
N THR A 112 0.68 -23.65 -0.05
CA THR A 112 1.52 -24.85 0.06
C THR A 112 3.00 -24.51 0.15
N ARG A 113 3.46 -23.57 -0.68
CA ARG A 113 4.87 -23.13 -0.68
C ARG A 113 5.28 -22.48 0.64
N LEU A 114 4.41 -21.67 1.23
CA LEU A 114 4.67 -21.03 2.51
C LEU A 114 4.70 -21.99 3.68
N ARG A 115 3.96 -23.11 3.62
CA ARG A 115 4.02 -24.17 4.63
C ARG A 115 5.24 -25.07 4.50
N HIS A 116 5.79 -25.19 3.28
CA HIS A 116 6.91 -26.09 2.95
C HIS A 116 7.97 -25.32 2.16
N PRO A 117 8.65 -24.33 2.83
CA PRO A 117 9.65 -23.51 2.18
C PRO A 117 10.92 -24.25 1.79
#